data_7f087d96c4ab8c3bc718d00fc508c7d2
#
_entry.id   7f087d96c4ab8c3bc718d00fc508c7d2
#
_cell.length_a   1.000
_cell.length_b   1.000
_cell.length_c   1.000
_cell.angle_alpha   90.00
_cell.angle_beta   90.00
_cell.angle_gamma   90.00
#
_symmetry.space_group_name_H-M   'P 1'
#
loop_
_entity.id
_entity.type
_entity.pdbx_description
1 polymer ?
#
loop_
_entity_poly.entity_id
_entity_poly.type
_entity_poly.pdbx_seq_one_letter_code
_entity_poly.pdbx_strand_id
1 'polypeptide(L)'
;DGLRAVAEARDPVGRVLAEWNMASGLHIQRVATPIGVVGVIFESRPNVAADAGALCLKAGNAVILRGGSESFRSVTAIHACLVRALREARLPEAAIQLVPTRDRQAVTDMLRATPWIDVIVPRGGKRLVGLVQAEARVPVFAHLEGICHVYADRDADPEKARRVVLNAKTRRTGVCGAAEC
;
A
#
# COMPACT_ATOMS: atom_id res chain seq x y z
N ASP A 1 8.03 1.72 -14.88
CA ASP A 1 8.54 0.39 -14.45
C ASP A 1 7.66 -0.26 -13.39
N GLY A 2 7.26 0.45 -12.31
CA GLY A 2 6.44 -0.13 -11.23
C GLY A 2 5.11 -0.73 -11.70
N LEU A 3 4.35 -0.04 -12.53
CA LEU A 3 3.08 -0.57 -13.07
C LEU A 3 3.27 -1.83 -13.93
N ARG A 4 4.36 -1.92 -14.68
CA ARG A 4 4.67 -3.13 -15.45
C ARG A 4 4.97 -4.31 -14.54
N ALA A 5 5.76 -4.09 -13.50
CA ALA A 5 6.04 -5.13 -12.50
C ALA A 5 4.75 -5.61 -11.80
N VAL A 6 3.80 -4.71 -11.49
CA VAL A 6 2.49 -5.10 -10.96
C VAL A 6 1.69 -5.92 -11.98
N ALA A 7 1.71 -5.54 -13.26
CA ALA A 7 1.00 -6.28 -14.31
C ALA A 7 1.56 -7.70 -14.48
N GLU A 8 2.88 -7.88 -14.40
CA GLU A 8 3.59 -9.17 -14.54
C GLU A 8 3.49 -10.04 -13.27
N ALA A 9 3.14 -9.46 -12.11
CA ALA A 9 2.98 -10.20 -10.88
C ALA A 9 1.88 -11.26 -10.99
N ARG A 10 2.02 -12.36 -10.27
CA ARG A 10 0.98 -13.40 -10.21
C ARG A 10 -0.33 -12.80 -9.69
N ASP A 11 -1.45 -13.27 -10.26
CA ASP A 11 -2.77 -12.91 -9.74
C ASP A 11 -2.95 -13.45 -8.32
N PRO A 12 -3.24 -12.61 -7.33
CA PRO A 12 -3.45 -13.07 -5.96
C PRO A 12 -4.84 -13.66 -5.73
N VAL A 13 -5.84 -13.29 -6.56
CA VAL A 13 -7.24 -13.69 -6.37
C VAL A 13 -7.43 -15.16 -6.73
N GLY A 14 -8.17 -15.88 -5.90
CA GLY A 14 -8.46 -17.30 -6.09
C GLY A 14 -7.30 -18.24 -5.74
N ARG A 15 -6.16 -17.73 -5.29
CA ARG A 15 -5.03 -18.59 -4.91
C ARG A 15 -5.34 -19.39 -3.64
N VAL A 16 -5.18 -20.71 -3.69
CA VAL A 16 -5.24 -21.55 -2.50
C VAL A 16 -4.00 -21.31 -1.65
N LEU A 17 -4.21 -20.82 -0.44
CA LEU A 17 -3.15 -20.48 0.53
C LEU A 17 -2.78 -21.66 1.43
N ALA A 18 -3.77 -22.51 1.73
CA ALA A 18 -3.62 -23.73 2.49
C ALA A 18 -4.81 -24.64 2.19
N GLU A 19 -4.61 -25.96 2.29
CA GLU A 19 -5.68 -26.94 2.20
C GLU A 19 -5.42 -28.12 3.14
N TRP A 20 -6.48 -28.73 3.65
CA TRP A 20 -6.40 -29.89 4.52
C TRP A 20 -7.71 -30.67 4.55
N ASN A 21 -7.66 -31.93 4.96
CA ASN A 21 -8.82 -32.77 5.21
C ASN A 21 -9.12 -32.87 6.69
N MET A 22 -10.38 -32.76 7.03
CA MET A 22 -10.87 -32.96 8.38
C MET A 22 -11.18 -34.44 8.64
N ALA A 23 -11.15 -34.86 9.90
CA ALA A 23 -11.53 -36.23 10.28
C ALA A 23 -12.98 -36.56 9.92
N SER A 24 -13.83 -35.57 9.78
CA SER A 24 -15.21 -35.68 9.30
C SER A 24 -15.36 -35.96 7.79
N GLY A 25 -14.26 -35.99 7.04
CA GLY A 25 -14.26 -36.15 5.59
C GLY A 25 -14.41 -34.85 4.79
N LEU A 26 -14.52 -33.69 5.46
CA LEU A 26 -14.57 -32.40 4.78
C LEU A 26 -13.18 -32.01 4.25
N HIS A 27 -13.15 -31.57 2.99
CA HIS A 27 -11.97 -30.92 2.40
C HIS A 27 -12.09 -29.40 2.56
N ILE A 28 -11.12 -28.80 3.24
CA ILE A 28 -11.10 -27.37 3.53
C ILE A 28 -10.00 -26.68 2.73
N GLN A 29 -10.34 -25.58 2.09
CA GLN A 29 -9.37 -24.69 1.41
C GLN A 29 -9.47 -23.27 1.94
N ARG A 30 -8.32 -22.66 2.23
CA ARG A 30 -8.21 -21.22 2.49
C ARG A 30 -7.80 -20.54 1.19
N VAL A 31 -8.72 -19.78 0.60
CA VAL A 31 -8.56 -19.12 -0.68
C VAL A 31 -8.39 -17.63 -0.50
N ALA A 32 -7.46 -17.01 -1.23
CA ALA A 32 -7.28 -15.57 -1.26
C ALA A 32 -8.44 -14.90 -2.01
N THR A 33 -9.08 -13.92 -1.36
CA THR A 33 -10.19 -13.12 -1.91
C THR A 33 -9.86 -11.64 -1.83
N PRO A 34 -10.48 -10.78 -2.64
CA PRO A 34 -10.40 -9.33 -2.47
C PRO A 34 -10.83 -8.89 -1.07
N ILE A 35 -10.25 -7.82 -0.57
CA ILE A 35 -10.63 -7.20 0.71
C ILE A 35 -11.94 -6.43 0.55
N GLY A 36 -12.09 -5.73 -0.59
CA GLY A 36 -13.21 -4.84 -0.88
C GLY A 36 -12.74 -3.45 -1.31
N VAL A 37 -13.07 -2.42 -0.53
CA VAL A 37 -12.68 -1.03 -0.79
C VAL A 37 -11.53 -0.63 0.12
N VAL A 38 -10.41 -0.26 -0.49
CA VAL A 38 -9.18 0.15 0.22
C VAL A 38 -9.06 1.68 0.20
N GLY A 39 -9.01 2.32 1.35
CA GLY A 39 -8.67 3.75 1.47
C GLY A 39 -7.16 3.93 1.58
N VAL A 40 -6.54 4.69 0.67
CA VAL A 40 -5.10 4.96 0.73
C VAL A 40 -4.87 6.45 0.95
N ILE A 41 -4.33 6.80 2.14
CA ILE A 41 -4.04 8.18 2.53
C ILE A 41 -2.52 8.36 2.50
N PHE A 42 -2.01 9.26 1.65
CA PHE A 42 -0.57 9.39 1.44
C PHE A 42 -0.09 10.83 1.35
N GLU A 43 1.18 11.05 1.69
CA GLU A 43 1.87 12.35 1.67
C GLU A 43 2.99 12.34 0.62
N SER A 44 3.25 13.51 0.01
CA SER A 44 4.48 13.87 -0.73
C SER A 44 5.00 12.91 -1.82
N ARG A 45 4.24 11.87 -2.19
CA ARG A 45 4.68 10.85 -3.16
C ARG A 45 3.58 10.59 -4.19
N PRO A 46 3.48 11.39 -5.26
CA PRO A 46 2.38 11.27 -6.23
C PRO A 46 2.34 9.92 -6.96
N ASN A 47 3.49 9.23 -7.10
CA ASN A 47 3.54 7.88 -7.67
C ASN A 47 2.72 6.84 -6.88
N VAL A 48 2.47 7.08 -5.58
CA VAL A 48 1.63 6.18 -4.76
C VAL A 48 0.23 6.05 -5.36
N ALA A 49 -0.29 7.08 -6.02
CA ALA A 49 -1.58 7.00 -6.69
C ALA A 49 -1.60 5.91 -7.79
N ALA A 50 -0.53 5.83 -8.58
CA ALA A 50 -0.39 4.82 -9.62
C ALA A 50 -0.16 3.42 -9.02
N ASP A 51 0.76 3.32 -8.07
CA ASP A 51 1.15 2.04 -7.46
C ASP A 51 -0.03 1.44 -6.68
N ALA A 52 -0.68 2.22 -5.82
CA ALA A 52 -1.84 1.76 -5.04
C ALA A 52 -3.04 1.44 -5.93
N GLY A 53 -3.31 2.28 -6.95
CA GLY A 53 -4.37 2.04 -7.93
C GLY A 53 -4.19 0.70 -8.64
N ALA A 54 -3.00 0.44 -9.15
CA ALA A 54 -2.70 -0.79 -9.87
C ALA A 54 -2.72 -2.03 -8.97
N LEU A 55 -2.12 -1.94 -7.77
CA LEU A 55 -2.08 -3.06 -6.81
C LEU A 55 -3.49 -3.43 -6.33
N CYS A 56 -4.32 -2.45 -5.98
CA CYS A 56 -5.70 -2.69 -5.58
C CYS A 56 -6.50 -3.34 -6.72
N LEU A 57 -6.42 -2.78 -7.93
CA LEU A 57 -7.11 -3.31 -9.09
C LEU A 57 -6.67 -4.75 -9.41
N LYS A 58 -5.34 -5.02 -9.40
CA LYS A 58 -4.77 -6.36 -9.62
C LYS A 58 -5.26 -7.38 -8.58
N ALA A 59 -5.49 -6.94 -7.36
CA ALA A 59 -6.00 -7.78 -6.27
C ALA A 59 -7.54 -7.79 -6.18
N GLY A 60 -8.25 -7.28 -7.20
CA GLY A 60 -9.71 -7.27 -7.25
C GLY A 60 -10.38 -6.28 -6.28
N ASN A 61 -9.64 -5.32 -5.74
CA ASN A 61 -10.16 -4.31 -4.82
C ASN A 61 -10.48 -3.00 -5.54
N ALA A 62 -11.48 -2.28 -5.07
CA ALA A 62 -11.62 -0.87 -5.35
C ALA A 62 -10.71 -0.05 -4.43
N VAL A 63 -10.33 1.17 -4.86
CA VAL A 63 -9.49 2.05 -4.04
C VAL A 63 -9.97 3.49 -4.06
N ILE A 64 -9.93 4.13 -2.89
CA ILE A 64 -10.17 5.56 -2.70
C ILE A 64 -8.84 6.20 -2.28
N LEU A 65 -8.30 7.04 -3.16
CA LEU A 65 -7.01 7.70 -3.01
C LEU A 65 -7.17 9.09 -2.38
N ARG A 66 -6.34 9.42 -1.38
CA ARG A 66 -6.24 10.76 -0.82
C ARG A 66 -4.78 11.16 -0.70
N GLY A 67 -4.30 11.98 -1.63
CA GLY A 67 -2.94 12.53 -1.64
C GLY A 67 -2.77 13.78 -0.80
N GLY A 68 -1.54 14.11 -0.43
CA GLY A 68 -1.19 15.36 0.23
C GLY A 68 -1.49 16.59 -0.63
N SER A 69 -1.70 17.74 0.00
CA SER A 69 -2.06 18.99 -0.67
C SER A 69 -0.98 19.49 -1.64
N GLU A 70 0.29 19.23 -1.33
CA GLU A 70 1.45 19.62 -2.15
C GLU A 70 1.54 18.82 -3.46
N SER A 71 1.09 17.57 -3.46
CA SER A 71 1.14 16.71 -4.63
C SER A 71 -0.20 16.64 -5.40
N PHE A 72 -1.19 17.42 -5.00
CA PHE A 72 -2.58 17.31 -5.49
C PHE A 72 -2.70 17.37 -7.02
N ARG A 73 -2.01 18.32 -7.67
CA ARG A 73 -2.06 18.46 -9.14
C ARG A 73 -1.47 17.24 -9.85
N SER A 74 -0.34 16.73 -9.38
CA SER A 74 0.31 15.55 -9.96
C SER A 74 -0.53 14.30 -9.74
N VAL A 75 -1.11 14.13 -8.56
CA VAL A 75 -2.00 13.01 -8.24
C VAL A 75 -3.26 13.04 -9.12
N THR A 76 -3.86 14.22 -9.32
CA THR A 76 -5.02 14.40 -10.20
C THR A 76 -4.69 14.01 -11.65
N ALA A 77 -3.52 14.41 -12.16
CA ALA A 77 -3.08 14.05 -13.51
C ALA A 77 -2.85 12.53 -13.65
N ILE A 78 -2.22 11.89 -12.66
CA ILE A 78 -2.03 10.45 -12.64
C ILE A 78 -3.39 9.73 -12.60
N HIS A 79 -4.31 10.16 -11.72
CA HIS A 79 -5.64 9.59 -11.61
C HIS A 79 -6.41 9.69 -12.93
N ALA A 80 -6.33 10.81 -13.63
CA ALA A 80 -6.98 10.98 -14.95
C ALA A 80 -6.44 9.95 -15.98
N CYS A 81 -5.15 9.62 -15.93
CA CYS A 81 -4.57 8.57 -16.77
C CYS A 81 -5.11 7.18 -16.39
N LEU A 82 -5.24 6.88 -15.09
CA LEU A 82 -5.79 5.62 -14.61
C LEU A 82 -7.25 5.44 -15.02
N VAL A 83 -8.08 6.48 -14.85
CA VAL A 83 -9.50 6.48 -15.27
C VAL A 83 -9.63 6.25 -16.77
N ARG A 84 -8.78 6.91 -17.59
CA ARG A 84 -8.77 6.66 -19.04
C ARG A 84 -8.41 5.20 -19.35
N ALA A 85 -7.42 4.63 -18.69
CA ALA A 85 -7.05 3.23 -18.89
C ALA A 85 -8.18 2.26 -18.46
N LEU A 86 -8.87 2.53 -17.35
CA LEU A 86 -10.03 1.75 -16.93
C LEU A 86 -11.13 1.77 -18.01
N ARG A 87 -11.43 2.95 -18.54
CA ARG A 87 -12.42 3.12 -19.62
C ARG A 87 -12.04 2.35 -20.89
N GLU A 88 -10.79 2.45 -21.32
CA GLU A 88 -10.27 1.72 -22.48
C GLU A 88 -10.34 0.19 -22.26
N ALA A 89 -10.10 -0.27 -21.04
CA ALA A 89 -10.22 -1.68 -20.63
C ALA A 89 -11.67 -2.12 -20.37
N ARG A 90 -12.66 -1.24 -20.47
CA ARG A 90 -14.07 -1.47 -20.14
C ARG A 90 -14.30 -1.90 -18.69
N LEU A 91 -13.46 -1.40 -17.79
CA LEU A 91 -13.60 -1.58 -16.35
C LEU A 91 -14.34 -0.38 -15.73
N PRO A 92 -15.00 -0.57 -14.59
CA PRO A 92 -15.68 0.53 -13.89
C PRO A 92 -14.68 1.63 -13.50
N GLU A 93 -14.96 2.87 -13.90
CA GLU A 93 -14.12 4.03 -13.55
C GLU A 93 -14.06 4.24 -12.03
N ALA A 94 -15.12 3.86 -11.32
CA ALA A 94 -15.20 3.91 -9.86
C ALA A 94 -14.29 2.90 -9.15
N ALA A 95 -13.63 1.98 -9.87
CA ALA A 95 -12.67 1.06 -9.25
C ALA A 95 -11.45 1.79 -8.67
N ILE A 96 -11.08 2.95 -9.24
CA ILE A 96 -10.01 3.81 -8.71
C ILE A 96 -10.55 5.24 -8.59
N GLN A 97 -10.79 5.67 -7.37
CA GLN A 97 -11.33 6.99 -7.07
C GLN A 97 -10.28 7.89 -6.42
N LEU A 98 -10.43 9.19 -6.60
CA LEU A 98 -9.61 10.21 -5.95
C LEU A 98 -10.50 11.19 -5.20
N VAL A 99 -10.18 11.46 -3.94
CA VAL A 99 -10.82 12.52 -3.15
C VAL A 99 -10.49 13.87 -3.79
N PRO A 100 -11.48 14.62 -4.30
CA PRO A 100 -11.26 15.78 -5.17
C PRO A 100 -10.99 17.07 -4.39
N THR A 101 -10.62 16.99 -3.11
CA THR A 101 -10.38 18.15 -2.26
C THR A 101 -9.04 18.06 -1.53
N ARG A 102 -8.50 19.24 -1.18
CA ARG A 102 -7.33 19.38 -0.32
C ARG A 102 -7.69 19.49 1.16
N ASP A 103 -8.97 19.56 1.48
CA ASP A 103 -9.44 19.69 2.85
C ASP A 103 -9.00 18.47 3.67
N ARG A 104 -8.48 18.77 4.87
CA ARG A 104 -8.09 17.74 5.83
C ARG A 104 -9.28 17.02 6.44
N GLN A 105 -10.45 17.66 6.45
CA GLN A 105 -11.68 17.04 6.92
C GLN A 105 -11.98 15.74 6.16
N ALA A 106 -11.70 15.69 4.86
CA ALA A 106 -11.86 14.48 4.07
C ALA A 106 -11.05 13.28 4.59
N VAL A 107 -9.90 13.50 5.25
CA VAL A 107 -9.15 12.41 5.92
C VAL A 107 -9.98 11.88 7.09
N THR A 108 -10.47 12.75 7.96
CA THR A 108 -11.30 12.36 9.11
C THR A 108 -12.57 11.62 8.66
N ASP A 109 -13.18 12.07 7.57
CA ASP A 109 -14.37 11.43 7.01
C ASP A 109 -14.05 10.01 6.51
N MET A 110 -12.94 9.84 5.79
CA MET A 110 -12.48 8.52 5.36
C MET A 110 -12.20 7.58 6.53
N LEU A 111 -11.57 8.09 7.62
CA LEU A 111 -11.25 7.29 8.81
C LEU A 111 -12.51 6.78 9.53
N ARG A 112 -13.66 7.41 9.31
CA ARG A 112 -14.96 7.06 9.91
C ARG A 112 -15.93 6.40 8.94
N ALA A 113 -15.55 6.21 7.70
CA ALA A 113 -16.41 5.70 6.63
C ALA A 113 -16.56 4.16 6.66
N THR A 114 -16.82 3.57 7.82
CA THR A 114 -16.93 2.12 8.03
C THR A 114 -17.91 1.38 7.11
N PRO A 115 -19.03 1.98 6.65
CA PRO A 115 -19.93 1.31 5.70
C PRO A 115 -19.39 1.28 4.26
N TRP A 116 -18.33 2.04 3.95
CA TRP A 116 -17.87 2.29 2.58
C TRP A 116 -16.41 1.92 2.33
N ILE A 117 -15.61 1.79 3.38
CA ILE A 117 -14.18 1.48 3.32
C ILE A 117 -13.91 0.32 4.26
N ASP A 118 -13.32 -0.75 3.71
CA ASP A 118 -13.01 -1.97 4.46
C ASP A 118 -11.69 -1.88 5.20
N VAL A 119 -10.72 -1.13 4.65
CA VAL A 119 -9.39 -0.95 5.27
C VAL A 119 -8.76 0.36 4.84
N ILE A 120 -8.02 1.00 5.76
CA ILE A 120 -7.20 2.18 5.49
C ILE A 120 -5.71 1.79 5.49
N VAL A 121 -4.98 2.27 4.49
CA VAL A 121 -3.51 2.15 4.38
C VAL A 121 -2.89 3.55 4.39
N PRO A 122 -2.36 4.02 5.52
CA PRO A 122 -1.64 5.28 5.58
C PRO A 122 -0.21 5.14 5.04
N ARG A 123 0.22 6.09 4.21
CA ARG A 123 1.57 6.17 3.62
C ARG A 123 2.16 7.56 3.82
N GLY A 124 2.81 7.81 4.93
CA GLY A 124 3.38 9.12 5.27
C GLY A 124 4.25 9.06 6.50
N GLY A 125 4.57 10.22 7.06
CA GLY A 125 5.36 10.32 8.28
C GLY A 125 4.60 9.90 9.55
N LYS A 126 5.34 9.82 10.66
CA LYS A 126 4.82 9.43 11.99
C LYS A 126 3.54 10.17 12.38
N ARG A 127 3.46 11.48 12.03
CA ARG A 127 2.30 12.31 12.37
C ARG A 127 1.02 11.81 11.68
N LEU A 128 1.08 11.51 10.38
CA LEU A 128 -0.08 10.99 9.66
C LEU A 128 -0.47 9.60 10.18
N VAL A 129 0.51 8.72 10.30
CA VAL A 129 0.25 7.34 10.73
C VAL A 129 -0.30 7.31 12.15
N GLY A 130 0.26 8.09 13.07
CA GLY A 130 -0.24 8.21 14.44
C GLY A 130 -1.66 8.76 14.52
N LEU A 131 -1.99 9.80 13.71
CA LEU A 131 -3.34 10.32 13.61
C LEU A 131 -4.33 9.26 13.14
N VAL A 132 -3.97 8.54 12.08
CA VAL A 132 -4.82 7.46 11.53
C VAL A 132 -5.05 6.37 12.56
N GLN A 133 -4.00 5.92 13.26
CA GLN A 133 -4.13 4.89 14.31
C GLN A 133 -5.00 5.34 15.49
N ALA A 134 -4.94 6.63 15.85
CA ALA A 134 -5.70 7.17 16.97
C ALA A 134 -7.19 7.41 16.64
N GLU A 135 -7.51 7.82 15.41
CA GLU A 135 -8.85 8.30 15.05
C GLU A 135 -9.66 7.36 14.17
N ALA A 136 -9.00 6.35 13.53
CA ALA A 136 -9.69 5.47 12.62
C ALA A 136 -10.71 4.58 13.32
N ARG A 137 -11.91 4.48 12.73
CA ARG A 137 -12.92 3.47 13.03
C ARG A 137 -12.92 2.34 12.01
N VAL A 138 -12.38 2.61 10.82
CA VAL A 138 -12.09 1.61 9.79
C VAL A 138 -10.82 0.86 10.19
N PRO A 139 -10.71 -0.46 9.96
CA PRO A 139 -9.47 -1.21 10.15
C PRO A 139 -8.28 -0.55 9.44
N VAL A 140 -7.09 -0.58 10.05
CA VAL A 140 -5.90 0.11 9.53
C VAL A 140 -4.75 -0.86 9.36
N PHE A 141 -4.13 -0.86 8.19
CA PHE A 141 -2.82 -1.46 7.96
C PHE A 141 -1.74 -0.37 8.04
N ALA A 142 -1.30 -0.09 9.26
CA ALA A 142 -0.31 0.93 9.52
C ALA A 142 1.09 0.35 9.76
N HIS A 143 2.10 1.10 9.30
CA HIS A 143 3.49 0.89 9.63
C HIS A 143 4.04 2.22 10.15
N LEU A 144 4.36 2.29 11.44
CA LEU A 144 4.81 3.52 12.06
C LEU A 144 6.33 3.66 11.99
N GLU A 145 7.05 2.62 12.41
CA GLU A 145 8.51 2.56 12.45
C GLU A 145 8.99 1.15 12.13
N GLY A 146 10.21 1.06 11.58
CA GLY A 146 10.94 -0.19 11.44
C GLY A 146 12.32 -0.01 12.03
N ILE A 147 12.76 -0.92 12.88
CA ILE A 147 14.15 -1.02 13.32
C ILE A 147 14.84 -1.96 12.32
N CYS A 148 15.62 -1.37 11.42
CA CYS A 148 16.27 -2.12 10.35
C CYS A 148 17.64 -2.60 10.82
N HIS A 149 17.86 -3.92 10.74
CA HIS A 149 19.11 -4.56 11.15
C HIS A 149 19.91 -5.02 9.94
N VAL A 150 21.23 -4.93 10.04
CA VAL A 150 22.15 -5.60 9.12
C VAL A 150 22.97 -6.60 9.94
N TYR A 151 22.75 -7.88 9.69
CA TYR A 151 23.51 -8.95 10.32
C TYR A 151 24.68 -9.35 9.43
N ALA A 152 25.92 -9.23 9.94
CA ALA A 152 27.12 -9.71 9.29
C ALA A 152 27.52 -11.05 9.93
N ASP A 153 27.32 -12.14 9.20
CA ASP A 153 27.71 -13.48 9.61
C ASP A 153 29.24 -13.65 9.64
N ARG A 154 29.75 -14.61 10.43
CA ARG A 154 31.19 -14.92 10.51
C ARG A 154 31.78 -15.31 9.16
N ASP A 155 30.99 -15.93 8.30
CA ASP A 155 31.40 -16.41 6.99
C ASP A 155 31.15 -15.39 5.87
N ALA A 156 30.68 -14.17 6.22
CA ALA A 156 30.51 -13.10 5.26
C ALA A 156 31.85 -12.56 4.77
N ASP A 157 31.91 -12.18 3.48
CA ASP A 157 33.02 -11.42 2.93
C ASP A 157 33.14 -10.06 3.65
N PRO A 158 34.26 -9.74 4.33
CA PRO A 158 34.39 -8.56 5.16
C PRO A 158 34.26 -7.25 4.38
N GLU A 159 34.80 -7.18 3.15
CA GLU A 159 34.73 -5.98 2.33
C GLU A 159 33.33 -5.73 1.79
N LYS A 160 32.63 -6.78 1.40
CA LYS A 160 31.22 -6.69 0.99
C LYS A 160 30.34 -6.28 2.16
N ALA A 161 30.51 -6.91 3.33
CA ALA A 161 29.79 -6.57 4.56
C ALA A 161 30.00 -5.10 4.93
N ARG A 162 31.24 -4.62 4.95
CA ARG A 162 31.57 -3.22 5.23
C ARG A 162 30.86 -2.26 4.29
N ARG A 163 30.90 -2.50 2.98
CA ARG A 163 30.25 -1.65 1.98
C ARG A 163 28.74 -1.63 2.13
N VAL A 164 28.13 -2.79 2.40
CA VAL A 164 26.67 -2.90 2.60
C VAL A 164 26.24 -2.15 3.85
N VAL A 165 26.91 -2.37 4.99
CA VAL A 165 26.61 -1.70 6.27
C VAL A 165 26.78 -0.20 6.13
N LEU A 166 27.91 0.26 5.56
CA LEU A 166 28.15 1.69 5.36
C LEU A 166 27.06 2.33 4.48
N ASN A 167 26.71 1.70 3.36
CA ASN A 167 25.65 2.20 2.49
C ASN A 167 24.28 2.22 3.21
N ALA A 168 23.92 1.15 3.88
CA ALA A 168 22.63 1.03 4.58
C ALA A 168 22.49 2.08 5.70
N LYS A 169 23.59 2.41 6.40
CA LYS A 169 23.59 3.38 7.50
C LYS A 169 23.68 4.83 7.05
N THR A 170 24.40 5.15 5.96
CA THR A 170 24.80 6.53 5.66
C THR A 170 24.15 7.12 4.41
N ARG A 171 23.67 6.31 3.48
CA ARG A 171 23.14 6.80 2.19
C ARG A 171 21.90 7.68 2.35
N ARG A 172 20.95 7.29 3.20
CA ARG A 172 19.70 8.01 3.46
C ARG A 172 19.25 7.76 4.90
N THR A 173 19.81 8.46 5.81
CA THR A 173 19.61 8.27 7.27
C THR A 173 18.18 8.55 7.76
N GLY A 174 17.39 9.33 7.01
CA GLY A 174 16.03 9.70 7.38
C GLY A 174 14.93 8.81 6.78
N VAL A 175 15.26 7.72 6.06
CA VAL A 175 14.24 6.82 5.51
C VAL A 175 14.03 5.62 6.43
N CYS A 176 12.81 5.07 6.40
CA CYS A 176 12.41 3.92 7.22
C CYS A 176 13.20 2.62 6.91
N GLY A 177 13.99 2.58 5.85
CA GLY A 177 14.85 1.45 5.49
C GLY A 177 16.34 1.66 5.81
N ALA A 178 16.72 2.77 6.45
CA ALA A 178 18.10 2.97 6.93
C ALA A 178 18.42 1.99 8.06
N ALA A 179 19.62 1.42 8.05
CA ALA A 179 20.02 0.51 9.13
C ALA A 179 20.18 1.27 10.45
N GLU A 180 19.61 0.74 11.51
CA GLU A 180 19.75 1.24 12.87
C GLU A 180 20.77 0.43 13.69
N CYS A 181 20.85 -0.86 13.44
CA CYS A 181 21.84 -1.76 14.04
C CYS A 181 22.50 -2.63 12.99
#